data_8f09d0812591fa5715a22df14abda742
#
_entry.id   8f09d0812591fa5715a22df14abda742
#
_cell.length_a   1.000
_cell.length_b   1.000
_cell.length_c   1.000
_cell.angle_alpha   90.00
_cell.angle_beta   90.00
_cell.angle_gamma   90.00
#
_symmetry.space_group_name_H-M   'P 1'
#
loop_
_entity.id
_entity.type
_entity.pdbx_description
1 polymer ?
#
loop_
_entity_poly.entity_id
_entity_poly.type
_entity_poly.pdbx_seq_one_letter_code
_entity_poly.pdbx_strand_id
1 'polypeptide(L)'
;MFALKSAQRLSRAVRIEWVDGLRADFTYVWLRDNSQRRPSLVHLELNTQPEAIDAVDNHLHVVWPPFLASDYSSEFLREHTKIKNSKDRKCTSATKVLAIPWRIQRKQSDILSGQRLHMATVEWRDTAVDPGSVWPHLERIPSVVEVESVTSLGRVHLVDAVSALTLMNRSHPELFRFLTDIPIPYAQGFFQTSHKIANIEDGRVIGAVFNNTIRSSEITTESVEIYYQSMKIFNEICCNLLQTIELQPDETLIVDNAQVLLGAPAQKDRRLRLKLFN
;
A
#
# COMPACT_ATOMS: atom_id res chain seq x y z
N MET A 1 19.93 -17.90 17.56
CA MET A 1 19.18 -16.80 18.23
C MET A 1 20.14 -15.62 18.35
N PHE A 2 19.77 -14.46 17.83
CA PHE A 2 20.66 -13.29 17.78
C PHE A 2 20.29 -12.35 18.94
N ALA A 3 20.99 -12.46 20.07
CA ALA A 3 20.69 -11.63 21.24
C ALA A 3 21.06 -10.17 21.00
N LEU A 4 20.19 -9.26 21.45
CA LEU A 4 20.47 -7.84 21.48
C LEU A 4 21.43 -7.55 22.66
N LYS A 5 22.45 -6.74 22.40
CA LYS A 5 23.41 -6.28 23.41
C LYS A 5 23.01 -4.93 23.99
N SER A 6 22.59 -4.01 23.11
CA SER A 6 22.19 -2.66 23.52
C SER A 6 21.34 -1.97 22.44
N ALA A 7 20.54 -1.01 22.89
CA ALA A 7 19.82 -0.05 22.05
C ALA A 7 20.21 1.37 22.47
N GLN A 8 20.75 2.14 21.54
CA GLN A 8 21.15 3.53 21.77
C GLN A 8 20.22 4.49 21.03
N ARG A 9 19.58 5.37 21.74
CA ARG A 9 18.72 6.41 21.16
C ARG A 9 19.56 7.44 20.39
N LEU A 10 19.20 7.68 19.13
CA LEU A 10 19.72 8.75 18.27
C LEU A 10 18.64 9.79 18.03
N SER A 11 18.95 10.87 17.30
CA SER A 11 17.99 11.96 17.02
C SER A 11 16.76 11.51 16.22
N ARG A 12 16.94 10.64 15.23
CA ARG A 12 15.86 10.16 14.33
C ARG A 12 15.83 8.64 14.14
N ALA A 13 16.63 7.91 14.93
CA ALA A 13 16.77 6.48 14.84
C ALA A 13 17.14 5.87 16.19
N VAL A 14 17.08 4.56 16.28
CA VAL A 14 17.74 3.77 17.33
C VAL A 14 18.88 2.99 16.71
N ARG A 15 20.05 3.03 17.33
CA ARG A 15 21.17 2.15 17.01
C ARG A 15 21.09 0.90 17.85
N ILE A 16 21.08 -0.23 17.19
CA ILE A 16 21.07 -1.56 17.82
C ILE A 16 22.43 -2.19 17.65
N GLU A 17 22.96 -2.76 18.73
CA GLU A 17 24.14 -3.61 18.71
C GLU A 17 23.73 -5.01 19.16
N TRP A 18 24.12 -6.01 18.38
CA TRP A 18 23.98 -7.43 18.74
C TRP A 18 25.22 -7.95 19.45
N VAL A 19 25.07 -9.05 20.16
CA VAL A 19 26.17 -9.69 20.91
C VAL A 19 27.35 -10.10 20.02
N ASP A 20 27.10 -10.41 18.75
CA ASP A 20 28.13 -10.74 17.75
C ASP A 20 28.84 -9.49 17.16
N GLY A 21 28.52 -8.30 17.64
CA GLY A 21 29.15 -7.04 17.24
C GLY A 21 28.53 -6.37 16.02
N LEU A 22 27.49 -6.96 15.39
CA LEU A 22 26.77 -6.29 14.32
C LEU A 22 26.07 -5.05 14.88
N ARG A 23 26.08 -3.95 14.12
CA ARG A 23 25.38 -2.70 14.42
C ARG A 23 24.51 -2.26 13.26
N ALA A 24 23.33 -1.75 13.56
CA ALA A 24 22.44 -1.15 12.56
C ALA A 24 21.59 -0.04 13.17
N ASP A 25 21.24 0.95 12.35
CA ASP A 25 20.39 2.07 12.71
C ASP A 25 19.02 1.89 12.07
N PHE A 26 17.96 1.99 12.89
CA PHE A 26 16.58 1.91 12.44
C PHE A 26 15.89 3.23 12.70
N THR A 27 15.41 3.88 11.65
CA THR A 27 14.68 5.16 11.79
C THR A 27 13.37 4.96 12.54
N TYR A 28 12.97 5.95 13.33
CA TYR A 28 11.73 5.86 14.12
C TYR A 28 10.49 5.74 13.24
N VAL A 29 10.46 6.44 12.10
CA VAL A 29 9.35 6.33 11.15
C VAL A 29 9.22 4.91 10.60
N TRP A 30 10.33 4.24 10.29
CA TRP A 30 10.31 2.86 9.83
C TRP A 30 9.82 1.89 10.91
N LEU A 31 10.32 2.03 12.14
CA LEU A 31 9.82 1.24 13.26
C LEU A 31 8.32 1.46 13.46
N ARG A 32 7.85 2.71 13.47
CA ARG A 32 6.44 3.03 13.67
C ARG A 32 5.54 2.46 12.56
N ASP A 33 5.98 2.51 11.31
CA ASP A 33 5.28 1.90 10.17
C ASP A 33 5.23 0.37 10.26
N ASN A 34 6.25 -0.27 10.84
CA ASN A 34 6.34 -1.72 11.00
C ASN A 34 5.92 -2.23 12.39
N SER A 35 5.23 -1.42 13.17
CA SER A 35 4.66 -1.82 14.45
C SER A 35 3.45 -2.75 14.27
N GLN A 36 3.11 -3.53 15.30
CA GLN A 36 1.94 -4.41 15.31
C GLN A 36 0.62 -3.66 15.04
N ARG A 37 0.57 -2.38 15.37
CA ARG A 37 -0.53 -1.47 15.04
C ARG A 37 -0.04 -0.43 14.03
N ARG A 38 0.20 -0.91 12.82
CA ARG A 38 0.63 -0.07 11.68
C ARG A 38 -0.36 1.08 11.48
N PRO A 39 0.08 2.35 11.50
CA PRO A 39 -0.81 3.47 11.17
C PRO A 39 -1.09 3.48 9.67
N SER A 40 -2.20 4.10 9.26
CA SER A 40 -2.34 4.49 7.86
C SER A 40 -1.28 5.55 7.51
N LEU A 41 -0.92 5.65 6.23
CA LEU A 41 0.13 6.60 5.80
C LEU A 41 -0.23 8.07 6.11
N VAL A 42 -1.53 8.42 6.12
CA VAL A 42 -2.00 9.76 6.52
C VAL A 42 -1.64 10.06 7.97
N HIS A 43 -1.85 9.08 8.86
CA HIS A 43 -1.59 9.23 10.30
C HIS A 43 -0.15 8.90 10.71
N LEU A 44 0.70 8.50 9.75
CA LEU A 44 2.11 8.25 10.02
C LEU A 44 2.88 9.57 10.15
N GLU A 45 3.33 9.88 11.37
CA GLU A 45 4.14 11.04 11.63
C GLU A 45 5.61 10.78 11.25
N LEU A 46 6.13 11.53 10.27
CA LEU A 46 7.49 11.34 9.74
C LEU A 46 8.58 11.71 10.77
N ASN A 47 8.26 12.61 11.69
CA ASN A 47 9.15 13.05 12.77
C ASN A 47 8.80 12.41 14.10
N THR A 48 8.10 11.26 14.07
CA THR A 48 7.73 10.55 15.30
C THR A 48 8.94 10.30 16.19
N GLN A 49 8.73 10.46 17.50
CA GLN A 49 9.75 10.22 18.53
C GLN A 49 9.18 9.25 19.56
N PRO A 50 9.88 8.18 19.91
CA PRO A 50 9.44 7.30 20.99
C PRO A 50 9.59 7.98 22.35
N GLU A 51 8.69 7.68 23.28
CA GLU A 51 8.80 8.08 24.69
C GLU A 51 9.87 7.25 25.39
N ALA A 52 9.87 5.93 25.16
CA ALA A 52 10.85 5.01 25.73
C ALA A 52 11.34 4.00 24.70
N ILE A 53 12.58 3.54 24.85
CA ILE A 53 13.21 2.48 24.05
C ILE A 53 14.03 1.63 25.01
N ASP A 54 13.74 0.33 25.06
CA ASP A 54 14.46 -0.63 25.87
C ASP A 54 14.78 -1.89 25.05
N ALA A 55 15.99 -2.43 25.23
CA ALA A 55 16.38 -3.74 24.72
C ALA A 55 16.30 -4.74 25.86
N VAL A 56 15.33 -5.64 25.81
CA VAL A 56 15.11 -6.67 26.83
C VAL A 56 15.11 -8.02 26.16
N ASP A 57 15.97 -8.92 26.63
CA ASP A 57 16.16 -10.25 26.05
C ASP A 57 16.49 -10.19 24.55
N ASN A 58 15.58 -10.66 23.70
CA ASN A 58 15.74 -10.68 22.25
C ASN A 58 14.75 -9.72 21.54
N HIS A 59 14.23 -8.72 22.26
CA HIS A 59 13.25 -7.78 21.73
C HIS A 59 13.68 -6.34 21.97
N LEU A 60 13.36 -5.49 21.02
CA LEU A 60 13.37 -4.04 21.17
C LEU A 60 11.94 -3.59 21.52
N HIS A 61 11.76 -3.09 22.74
CA HIS A 61 10.51 -2.51 23.20
C HIS A 61 10.53 -1.01 22.93
N VAL A 62 9.49 -0.51 22.27
CA VAL A 62 9.37 0.91 21.93
C VAL A 62 8.01 1.42 22.36
N VAL A 63 7.97 2.49 23.14
CA VAL A 63 6.74 3.17 23.53
C VAL A 63 6.59 4.46 22.71
N TRP A 64 5.49 4.56 21.97
CA TRP A 64 5.13 5.71 21.16
C TRP A 64 4.08 6.58 21.86
N PRO A 65 4.05 7.91 21.64
CA PRO A 65 2.94 8.75 22.07
C PRO A 65 1.60 8.32 21.43
N PRO A 66 0.47 8.43 22.14
CA PRO A 66 0.29 8.43 23.58
C PRO A 66 0.21 6.98 24.13
N PHE A 67 1.30 6.45 24.68
CA PHE A 67 1.36 5.13 25.37
C PHE A 67 1.14 3.88 24.49
N LEU A 68 1.47 3.94 23.20
CA LEU A 68 1.40 2.78 22.32
C LEU A 68 2.70 1.99 22.37
N ALA A 69 2.68 0.79 22.97
CA ALA A 69 3.83 -0.12 22.98
C ALA A 69 3.93 -0.92 21.66
N SER A 70 5.16 -1.15 21.24
CA SER A 70 5.50 -2.01 20.08
C SER A 70 6.74 -2.82 20.38
N ASP A 71 6.71 -4.09 19.99
CA ASP A 71 7.80 -5.04 20.21
C ASP A 71 8.34 -5.53 18.88
N TYR A 72 9.68 -5.51 18.74
CA TYR A 72 10.35 -5.97 17.54
C TYR A 72 11.34 -7.07 17.92
N SER A 73 11.18 -8.26 17.35
CA SER A 73 12.13 -9.34 17.62
C SER A 73 13.51 -9.04 17.03
N SER A 74 14.54 -9.55 17.66
CA SER A 74 15.91 -9.43 17.18
C SER A 74 16.10 -10.01 15.78
N GLU A 75 15.42 -11.11 15.47
CA GLU A 75 15.41 -11.73 14.15
C GLU A 75 14.84 -10.79 13.08
N PHE A 76 13.67 -10.22 13.34
CA PHE A 76 13.03 -9.26 12.44
C PHE A 76 13.93 -8.06 12.15
N LEU A 77 14.52 -7.47 13.20
CA LEU A 77 15.43 -6.34 13.03
C LEU A 77 16.67 -6.75 12.23
N ARG A 78 17.22 -7.92 12.49
CA ARG A 78 18.42 -8.40 11.80
C ARG A 78 18.20 -8.68 10.32
N GLU A 79 17.05 -9.19 9.94
CA GLU A 79 16.66 -9.39 8.53
C GLU A 79 16.61 -8.06 7.76
N HIS A 80 16.32 -6.95 8.44
CA HIS A 80 16.20 -5.62 7.85
C HIS A 80 17.44 -4.72 8.03
N THR A 81 18.59 -5.29 8.43
CA THR A 81 19.86 -4.53 8.57
C THR A 81 20.46 -4.09 7.23
N LYS A 82 20.06 -4.71 6.11
CA LYS A 82 20.59 -4.43 4.76
C LYS A 82 19.46 -4.04 3.83
N ILE A 83 19.70 -3.01 3.02
CA ILE A 83 18.86 -2.67 1.88
C ILE A 83 18.97 -3.83 0.88
N LYS A 84 17.82 -4.45 0.57
CA LYS A 84 17.78 -5.53 -0.42
C LYS A 84 17.57 -4.90 -1.80
N ASN A 85 18.49 -5.18 -2.73
CA ASN A 85 18.30 -4.84 -4.15
C ASN A 85 17.12 -5.67 -4.67
N SER A 86 16.02 -5.02 -5.02
CA SER A 86 14.89 -5.69 -5.64
C SER A 86 15.31 -6.22 -7.02
N LYS A 87 15.15 -7.53 -7.25
CA LYS A 87 15.21 -8.05 -8.61
C LYS A 87 13.93 -7.59 -9.32
N ASP A 88 14.08 -6.69 -10.29
CA ASP A 88 13.00 -6.28 -11.18
C ASP A 88 12.35 -7.51 -11.82
N ARG A 89 11.28 -8.01 -11.23
CA ARG A 89 10.36 -8.89 -11.96
C ARG A 89 9.45 -7.97 -12.75
N LYS A 90 9.66 -7.93 -14.08
CA LYS A 90 8.73 -7.25 -14.99
C LYS A 90 7.34 -7.82 -14.79
N CYS A 91 6.48 -7.07 -14.11
CA CYS A 91 5.05 -7.30 -14.23
C CYS A 91 4.63 -6.74 -15.58
N THR A 92 3.94 -7.52 -16.35
CA THR A 92 3.28 -7.03 -17.57
C THR A 92 2.27 -5.98 -17.16
N SER A 93 2.48 -4.74 -17.57
CA SER A 93 1.54 -3.66 -17.36
C SER A 93 0.17 -4.09 -17.90
N ALA A 94 -0.86 -3.93 -17.08
CA ALA A 94 -2.21 -4.19 -17.51
C ALA A 94 -2.52 -3.31 -18.73
N THR A 95 -2.98 -3.92 -19.82
CA THR A 95 -3.37 -3.18 -21.02
C THR A 95 -4.55 -2.28 -20.66
N LYS A 96 -4.47 -1.00 -20.98
CA LYS A 96 -5.54 -0.03 -20.77
C LYS A 96 -6.82 -0.51 -21.43
N VAL A 97 -7.85 -0.77 -20.66
CA VAL A 97 -9.05 -1.45 -21.14
C VAL A 97 -10.25 -0.52 -21.25
N LEU A 98 -10.31 0.54 -20.45
CA LEU A 98 -11.43 1.46 -20.38
C LEU A 98 -11.01 2.86 -20.81
N ALA A 99 -11.79 3.49 -21.70
CA ALA A 99 -11.60 4.90 -22.07
C ALA A 99 -11.98 5.85 -20.94
N ILE A 100 -12.86 5.41 -20.05
CA ILE A 100 -13.29 6.09 -18.81
C ILE A 100 -12.81 5.23 -17.66
N PRO A 101 -12.16 5.81 -16.61
CA PRO A 101 -11.54 5.03 -15.52
C PRO A 101 -12.55 4.20 -14.72
N TRP A 102 -13.80 4.62 -14.63
CA TRP A 102 -14.91 3.82 -14.05
C TRP A 102 -16.27 4.22 -14.62
N ARG A 103 -17.24 3.30 -14.53
CA ARG A 103 -18.63 3.54 -14.87
C ARG A 103 -19.57 2.66 -14.05
N ILE A 104 -20.77 3.15 -13.78
CA ILE A 104 -21.88 2.39 -13.21
C ILE A 104 -22.80 1.95 -14.37
N GLN A 105 -23.25 0.71 -14.33
CA GLN A 105 -24.26 0.17 -15.23
C GLN A 105 -25.29 -0.66 -14.46
N ARG A 106 -26.55 -0.70 -14.93
CA ARG A 106 -27.53 -1.64 -14.39
C ARG A 106 -27.14 -3.07 -14.78
N LYS A 107 -27.40 -4.03 -13.88
CA LYS A 107 -27.18 -5.44 -14.15
C LYS A 107 -28.01 -5.86 -15.38
N GLN A 108 -27.41 -5.80 -16.53
CA GLN A 108 -27.83 -6.57 -17.70
C GLN A 108 -26.84 -7.70 -17.85
N SER A 109 -27.38 -8.93 -17.97
CA SER A 109 -26.61 -10.18 -18.09
C SER A 109 -25.28 -10.01 -18.80
N ASP A 110 -24.22 -10.40 -18.13
CA ASP A 110 -22.89 -10.85 -18.62
C ASP A 110 -22.32 -10.25 -19.93
N ILE A 111 -22.30 -8.92 -20.07
CA ILE A 111 -21.75 -8.27 -21.27
C ILE A 111 -20.22 -8.37 -21.34
N LEU A 112 -19.53 -8.54 -20.22
CA LEU A 112 -18.05 -8.65 -20.20
C LEU A 112 -17.53 -10.08 -20.12
N SER A 113 -18.36 -11.05 -19.77
CA SER A 113 -17.96 -12.44 -19.58
C SER A 113 -17.50 -13.16 -20.87
N GLY A 114 -17.84 -12.64 -22.05
CA GLY A 114 -17.45 -13.23 -23.33
C GLY A 114 -16.08 -12.85 -23.85
N GLN A 115 -15.44 -11.79 -23.32
CA GLN A 115 -14.20 -11.24 -23.88
C GLN A 115 -13.00 -11.20 -22.93
N ARG A 116 -13.17 -11.53 -21.64
CA ARG A 116 -12.13 -11.41 -20.63
C ARG A 116 -12.03 -12.64 -19.76
N LEU A 117 -10.80 -12.98 -19.40
CA LEU A 117 -10.53 -14.09 -18.51
C LEU A 117 -10.86 -13.69 -17.07
N HIS A 118 -11.88 -14.30 -16.47
CA HIS A 118 -12.17 -14.18 -15.05
C HIS A 118 -11.05 -14.83 -14.24
N MET A 119 -10.41 -14.05 -13.37
CA MET A 119 -9.27 -14.51 -12.58
C MET A 119 -9.68 -15.00 -11.21
N ALA A 120 -10.47 -14.20 -10.50
CA ALA A 120 -10.83 -14.44 -9.10
C ALA A 120 -12.09 -13.66 -8.72
N THR A 121 -12.69 -14.08 -7.59
CA THR A 121 -13.73 -13.33 -6.89
C THR A 121 -13.28 -13.08 -5.45
N VAL A 122 -13.40 -11.84 -4.99
CA VAL A 122 -13.07 -11.41 -3.62
C VAL A 122 -14.31 -10.80 -2.99
N GLU A 123 -14.50 -11.01 -1.69
CA GLU A 123 -15.56 -10.35 -0.93
C GLU A 123 -14.98 -9.40 0.10
N TRP A 124 -15.49 -8.18 0.14
CA TRP A 124 -15.22 -7.21 1.19
C TRP A 124 -16.44 -7.08 2.10
N ARG A 125 -16.21 -7.18 3.40
CA ARG A 125 -17.25 -7.14 4.43
C ARG A 125 -16.90 -6.13 5.50
N ASP A 126 -17.87 -5.41 5.99
CA ASP A 126 -17.92 -4.55 7.18
C ASP A 126 -16.76 -3.58 7.42
N THR A 127 -15.53 -4.05 7.40
CA THR A 127 -14.32 -3.28 7.72
C THR A 127 -13.94 -2.30 6.61
N ALA A 128 -13.31 -1.19 6.98
CA ALA A 128 -12.73 -0.27 6.00
C ALA A 128 -11.64 -0.96 5.17
N VAL A 129 -11.59 -0.58 3.89
CA VAL A 129 -10.52 -0.94 2.95
C VAL A 129 -9.95 0.35 2.39
N ASP A 130 -8.67 0.59 2.66
CA ASP A 130 -7.98 1.77 2.14
C ASP A 130 -7.91 1.74 0.61
N PRO A 131 -8.04 2.88 -0.07
CA PRO A 131 -7.91 2.95 -1.52
C PRO A 131 -6.56 2.40 -1.99
N GLY A 132 -6.63 1.42 -2.90
CA GLY A 132 -5.47 0.76 -3.46
C GLY A 132 -5.80 -0.01 -4.74
N SER A 133 -4.79 -0.45 -5.47
CA SER A 133 -4.95 -1.41 -6.54
C SER A 133 -5.52 -2.71 -5.98
N VAL A 134 -6.58 -3.23 -6.58
CA VAL A 134 -7.13 -4.52 -6.19
C VAL A 134 -6.17 -5.62 -6.67
N TRP A 135 -5.63 -6.37 -5.71
CA TRP A 135 -4.52 -7.27 -5.99
C TRP A 135 -4.62 -8.55 -5.15
N PRO A 136 -5.39 -9.54 -5.60
CA PRO A 136 -5.64 -10.75 -4.83
C PRO A 136 -4.44 -11.69 -4.75
N HIS A 137 -3.59 -11.68 -5.79
CA HIS A 137 -2.37 -12.48 -5.88
C HIS A 137 -1.23 -11.65 -6.46
N LEU A 138 -0.07 -11.68 -5.83
CA LEU A 138 1.09 -10.86 -6.22
C LEU A 138 1.64 -11.16 -7.62
N GLU A 139 1.32 -12.33 -8.18
CA GLU A 139 1.81 -12.71 -9.51
C GLU A 139 1.14 -11.93 -10.65
N ARG A 140 -0.09 -11.46 -10.43
CA ARG A 140 -0.87 -10.83 -11.50
C ARG A 140 -1.84 -9.77 -10.97
N ILE A 141 -1.73 -8.57 -11.52
CA ILE A 141 -2.66 -7.47 -11.23
C ILE A 141 -3.79 -7.52 -12.25
N PRO A 142 -5.06 -7.65 -11.83
CA PRO A 142 -6.19 -7.62 -12.74
C PRO A 142 -6.29 -6.26 -13.45
N SER A 143 -6.70 -6.26 -14.71
CA SER A 143 -6.90 -5.03 -15.48
C SER A 143 -8.23 -4.36 -15.16
N VAL A 144 -9.27 -5.16 -14.93
CA VAL A 144 -10.62 -4.69 -14.65
C VAL A 144 -11.19 -5.32 -13.39
N VAL A 145 -11.89 -4.51 -12.62
CA VAL A 145 -12.64 -4.94 -11.44
C VAL A 145 -14.11 -4.59 -11.63
N GLU A 146 -14.99 -5.59 -11.50
CA GLU A 146 -16.42 -5.39 -11.36
C GLU A 146 -16.80 -5.49 -9.89
N VAL A 147 -17.49 -4.49 -9.38
CA VAL A 147 -17.96 -4.43 -7.98
C VAL A 147 -19.47 -4.47 -7.95
N GLU A 148 -20.02 -5.40 -7.21
CA GLU A 148 -21.45 -5.55 -6.96
C GLU A 148 -21.75 -5.43 -5.48
N SER A 149 -22.83 -4.75 -5.12
CA SER A 149 -23.39 -4.86 -3.78
C SER A 149 -24.23 -6.10 -3.65
N VAL A 150 -23.94 -6.93 -2.63
CA VAL A 150 -24.75 -8.12 -2.29
C VAL A 150 -25.82 -7.78 -1.26
N THR A 151 -25.64 -6.68 -0.56
CA THR A 151 -26.60 -6.11 0.41
C THR A 151 -27.46 -5.01 -0.24
N SER A 152 -28.36 -4.39 0.53
CA SER A 152 -29.28 -3.36 0.03
C SER A 152 -28.55 -2.13 -0.51
N LEU A 153 -27.42 -1.73 0.08
CA LEU A 153 -26.62 -0.59 -0.34
C LEU A 153 -25.14 -0.85 -0.05
N GLY A 154 -24.27 -0.67 -1.05
CA GLY A 154 -22.83 -0.75 -0.91
C GLY A 154 -22.17 0.61 -1.13
N ARG A 155 -21.26 1.02 -0.25
CA ARG A 155 -20.43 2.20 -0.45
C ARG A 155 -19.02 1.79 -0.87
N VAL A 156 -18.51 2.47 -1.89
CA VAL A 156 -17.20 2.24 -2.50
C VAL A 156 -16.46 3.57 -2.57
N HIS A 157 -15.18 3.54 -2.23
CA HIS A 157 -14.26 4.66 -2.41
C HIS A 157 -13.49 4.51 -3.70
N LEU A 158 -13.41 5.57 -4.50
CA LEU A 158 -12.64 5.64 -5.73
C LEU A 158 -11.68 6.82 -5.68
N VAL A 159 -10.47 6.61 -6.17
CA VAL A 159 -9.49 7.66 -6.43
C VAL A 159 -8.97 7.51 -7.85
N ASP A 160 -9.07 8.56 -8.66
CA ASP A 160 -8.39 8.65 -9.95
C ASP A 160 -6.88 8.79 -9.70
N ALA A 161 -6.16 7.69 -9.84
CA ALA A 161 -4.72 7.62 -9.57
C ALA A 161 -3.90 8.41 -10.60
N VAL A 162 -4.37 8.51 -11.84
CA VAL A 162 -3.72 9.30 -12.89
C VAL A 162 -3.79 10.79 -12.54
N SER A 163 -4.95 11.26 -12.10
CA SER A 163 -5.13 12.64 -11.62
C SER A 163 -4.29 12.90 -10.37
N ALA A 164 -4.28 11.98 -9.40
CA ALA A 164 -3.49 12.10 -8.18
C ALA A 164 -1.98 12.21 -8.46
N LEU A 165 -1.45 11.33 -9.29
CA LEU A 165 -0.03 11.35 -9.69
C LEU A 165 0.32 12.59 -10.53
N THR A 166 -0.59 13.02 -11.41
CA THR A 166 -0.39 14.24 -12.21
C THR A 166 -0.34 15.47 -11.31
N LEU A 167 -1.21 15.55 -10.30
CA LEU A 167 -1.18 16.61 -9.30
C LEU A 167 0.12 16.57 -8.49
N MET A 168 0.55 15.39 -8.04
CA MET A 168 1.79 15.21 -7.30
C MET A 168 3.01 15.63 -8.14
N ASN A 169 3.05 15.30 -9.41
CA ASN A 169 4.14 15.74 -10.32
C ASN A 169 4.25 17.27 -10.41
N ARG A 170 3.11 17.97 -10.37
CA ARG A 170 3.08 19.45 -10.39
C ARG A 170 3.49 20.08 -9.07
N SER A 171 3.05 19.53 -7.96
CA SER A 171 3.25 20.10 -6.62
C SER A 171 4.52 19.63 -5.93
N HIS A 172 4.98 18.40 -6.20
CA HIS A 172 6.12 17.74 -5.55
C HIS A 172 6.92 16.91 -6.56
N PRO A 173 7.56 17.53 -7.59
CA PRO A 173 8.18 16.81 -8.70
C PRO A 173 9.31 15.85 -8.27
N GLU A 174 10.06 16.18 -7.22
CA GLU A 174 11.14 15.31 -6.71
C GLU A 174 10.58 14.05 -6.07
N LEU A 175 9.53 14.19 -5.25
CA LEU A 175 8.85 13.06 -4.63
C LEU A 175 8.09 12.21 -5.66
N PHE A 176 7.52 12.84 -6.69
CA PHE A 176 6.92 12.13 -7.82
C PHE A 176 7.95 11.29 -8.56
N ARG A 177 9.16 11.85 -8.84
CA ARG A 177 10.24 11.10 -9.47
C ARG A 177 10.60 9.84 -8.69
N PHE A 178 10.60 9.91 -7.35
CA PHE A 178 10.80 8.74 -6.53
C PHE A 178 9.77 7.62 -6.85
N LEU A 179 8.49 7.96 -7.02
CA LEU A 179 7.43 6.99 -7.34
C LEU A 179 7.52 6.42 -8.76
N THR A 180 8.23 7.11 -9.68
CA THR A 180 8.47 6.64 -11.06
C THR A 180 9.72 5.78 -11.18
N ASP A 181 10.71 5.98 -10.32
CA ASP A 181 12.03 5.39 -10.49
C ASP A 181 12.28 4.21 -9.54
N ILE A 182 11.77 4.30 -8.31
CA ILE A 182 12.06 3.33 -7.26
C ILE A 182 10.92 2.31 -7.13
N PRO A 183 11.19 1.01 -7.35
CA PRO A 183 10.19 -0.02 -7.15
C PRO A 183 9.94 -0.24 -5.66
N ILE A 184 8.67 -0.30 -5.29
CA ILE A 184 8.19 -0.58 -3.92
C ILE A 184 7.97 -2.08 -3.79
N PRO A 185 8.54 -2.74 -2.78
CA PRO A 185 8.31 -4.15 -2.55
C PRO A 185 6.95 -4.41 -1.89
N TYR A 186 6.30 -5.46 -2.36
CA TYR A 186 5.03 -5.98 -1.85
C TYR A 186 5.19 -7.44 -1.47
N ALA A 187 4.56 -7.86 -0.37
CA ALA A 187 4.65 -9.22 0.14
C ALA A 187 3.30 -9.71 0.65
N GLN A 188 2.97 -10.97 0.34
CA GLN A 188 1.78 -11.66 0.84
C GLN A 188 2.11 -13.14 1.07
N GLY A 189 2.21 -13.55 2.32
CA GLY A 189 2.71 -14.88 2.66
C GLY A 189 4.13 -15.09 2.14
N PHE A 190 4.34 -16.11 1.32
CA PHE A 190 5.64 -16.43 0.71
C PHE A 190 5.90 -15.71 -0.62
N PHE A 191 4.89 -15.03 -1.16
CA PHE A 191 5.02 -14.32 -2.43
C PHE A 191 5.56 -12.92 -2.22
N GLN A 192 6.48 -12.54 -3.08
CA GLN A 192 7.09 -11.21 -3.08
C GLN A 192 7.18 -10.69 -4.51
N THR A 193 6.94 -9.42 -4.69
CA THR A 193 7.11 -8.71 -5.96
C THR A 193 7.46 -7.26 -5.69
N SER A 194 7.85 -6.51 -6.73
CA SER A 194 8.07 -5.07 -6.61
C SER A 194 7.55 -4.33 -7.83
N HIS A 195 6.95 -3.16 -7.61
CA HIS A 195 6.41 -2.32 -8.65
C HIS A 195 6.68 -0.86 -8.35
N LYS A 196 6.93 -0.09 -9.38
CA LYS A 196 6.86 1.37 -9.31
C LYS A 196 5.41 1.78 -9.10
N ILE A 197 5.19 2.81 -8.29
CA ILE A 197 3.82 3.28 -8.04
C ILE A 197 3.27 3.97 -9.28
N ALA A 198 4.05 4.86 -9.91
CA ALA A 198 3.61 5.57 -11.09
C ALA A 198 4.05 4.84 -12.36
N ASN A 199 3.09 4.50 -13.22
CA ASN A 199 3.34 3.96 -14.55
C ASN A 199 3.36 5.10 -15.57
N ILE A 200 4.47 5.21 -16.30
CA ILE A 200 4.71 6.26 -17.29
C ILE A 200 4.86 5.64 -18.67
N GLU A 201 4.18 6.20 -19.66
CA GLU A 201 4.33 5.88 -21.07
C GLU A 201 4.39 7.19 -21.86
N ASP A 202 5.38 7.35 -22.73
CA ASP A 202 5.63 8.56 -23.54
C ASP A 202 5.58 9.87 -22.69
N GLY A 203 6.16 9.83 -21.49
CA GLY A 203 6.21 10.97 -20.56
C GLY A 203 4.88 11.31 -19.87
N ARG A 204 3.85 10.49 -20.03
CA ARG A 204 2.53 10.68 -19.43
C ARG A 204 2.25 9.60 -18.39
N VAL A 205 1.60 10.01 -17.30
CA VAL A 205 1.07 9.06 -16.33
C VAL A 205 -0.08 8.28 -16.97
N ILE A 206 0.02 6.96 -16.98
CA ILE A 206 -1.00 6.08 -17.54
C ILE A 206 -1.72 5.25 -16.46
N GLY A 207 -1.17 5.20 -15.25
CA GLY A 207 -1.77 4.44 -14.16
C GLY A 207 -0.88 4.37 -12.94
N ALA A 208 -1.36 3.64 -11.94
CA ALA A 208 -0.68 3.39 -10.69
C ALA A 208 -0.76 1.92 -10.27
N VAL A 209 0.24 1.47 -9.52
CA VAL A 209 0.21 0.23 -8.74
C VAL A 209 0.52 0.58 -7.29
N PHE A 210 -0.49 0.60 -6.45
CA PHE A 210 -0.35 0.96 -5.05
C PHE A 210 -1.32 0.20 -4.16
N ASN A 211 -0.80 -0.50 -3.16
CA ASN A 211 -1.62 -1.10 -2.11
C ASN A 211 -0.83 -1.10 -0.79
N ASN A 212 -1.23 -0.23 0.14
CA ASN A 212 -0.54 -0.07 1.41
C ASN A 212 -0.66 -1.29 2.32
N THR A 213 -1.72 -2.10 2.19
CA THR A 213 -1.98 -3.24 3.06
C THR A 213 -0.95 -4.37 2.88
N ILE A 214 -0.50 -4.57 1.63
CA ILE A 214 0.46 -5.63 1.27
C ILE A 214 1.87 -5.08 1.00
N ARG A 215 2.11 -3.82 1.28
CA ARG A 215 3.43 -3.21 1.19
C ARG A 215 4.38 -3.87 2.18
N SER A 216 5.54 -4.35 1.69
CA SER A 216 6.57 -4.97 2.52
C SER A 216 7.22 -3.98 3.48
N SER A 217 7.78 -4.51 4.58
CA SER A 217 8.67 -3.76 5.48
C SER A 217 10.05 -3.48 4.88
N GLU A 218 10.40 -4.17 3.79
CA GLU A 218 11.67 -3.96 3.10
C GLU A 218 11.69 -2.59 2.42
N ILE A 219 12.81 -1.88 2.53
CA ILE A 219 13.05 -0.63 1.81
C ILE A 219 14.21 -0.85 0.85
N THR A 220 13.99 -0.51 -0.42
CA THR A 220 14.95 -0.72 -1.52
C THR A 220 15.80 0.50 -1.83
N THR A 221 15.72 1.54 -1.00
CA THR A 221 16.45 2.79 -1.16
C THR A 221 17.21 3.17 0.11
N GLU A 222 18.35 3.85 -0.04
CA GLU A 222 19.10 4.39 1.09
C GLU A 222 18.39 5.57 1.78
N SER A 223 17.51 6.27 1.06
CA SER A 223 16.76 7.41 1.60
C SER A 223 15.41 6.99 2.14
N VAL A 224 15.39 6.52 3.37
CA VAL A 224 14.16 6.15 4.10
C VAL A 224 13.21 7.36 4.23
N GLU A 225 13.76 8.56 4.40
CA GLU A 225 12.96 9.79 4.54
C GLU A 225 12.20 10.12 3.26
N ILE A 226 12.88 10.12 2.11
CA ILE A 226 12.24 10.38 0.81
C ILE A 226 11.18 9.32 0.52
N TYR A 227 11.47 8.06 0.84
CA TYR A 227 10.51 6.96 0.71
C TYR A 227 9.19 7.29 1.43
N TYR A 228 9.26 7.56 2.75
CA TYR A 228 8.06 7.84 3.54
C TYR A 228 7.39 9.15 3.16
N GLN A 229 8.17 10.17 2.82
CA GLN A 229 7.64 11.46 2.36
C GLN A 229 6.84 11.30 1.07
N SER A 230 7.39 10.58 0.08
CA SER A 230 6.72 10.32 -1.20
C SER A 230 5.42 9.54 -1.02
N MET A 231 5.45 8.49 -0.19
CA MET A 231 4.28 7.66 0.10
C MET A 231 3.18 8.45 0.82
N LYS A 232 3.56 9.25 1.81
CA LYS A 232 2.63 10.06 2.60
C LYS A 232 1.95 11.12 1.74
N ILE A 233 2.71 11.93 1.00
CA ILE A 233 2.17 12.98 0.12
C ILE A 233 1.26 12.38 -0.95
N PHE A 234 1.67 11.27 -1.58
CA PHE A 234 0.80 10.58 -2.54
C PHE A 234 -0.53 10.16 -1.90
N ASN A 235 -0.47 9.54 -0.72
CA ASN A 235 -1.67 9.09 -0.02
C ASN A 235 -2.56 10.26 0.45
N GLU A 236 -1.99 11.39 0.90
CA GLU A 236 -2.72 12.62 1.22
C GLU A 236 -3.46 13.18 0.00
N ILE A 237 -2.80 13.23 -1.16
CA ILE A 237 -3.43 13.64 -2.42
C ILE A 237 -4.57 12.68 -2.78
N CYS A 238 -4.38 11.37 -2.64
CA CYS A 238 -5.42 10.38 -2.87
C CYS A 238 -6.63 10.60 -1.95
N CYS A 239 -6.41 10.88 -0.67
CA CYS A 239 -7.50 11.16 0.27
C CYS A 239 -8.28 12.44 -0.10
N ASN A 240 -7.60 13.48 -0.60
CA ASN A 240 -8.24 14.73 -1.03
C ASN A 240 -9.04 14.55 -2.33
N LEU A 241 -8.69 13.60 -3.17
CA LEU A 241 -9.39 13.29 -4.43
C LEU A 241 -10.39 12.14 -4.31
N LEU A 242 -10.55 11.57 -3.10
CA LEU A 242 -11.40 10.44 -2.84
C LEU A 242 -12.87 10.79 -3.11
N GLN A 243 -13.53 9.94 -3.89
CA GLN A 243 -14.94 9.98 -4.15
C GLN A 243 -15.62 8.75 -3.53
N THR A 244 -16.78 8.97 -2.91
CA THR A 244 -17.61 7.86 -2.40
C THR A 244 -18.79 7.67 -3.32
N ILE A 245 -18.96 6.45 -3.82
CA ILE A 245 -20.09 6.04 -4.66
C ILE A 245 -20.99 5.10 -3.86
N GLU A 246 -22.29 5.30 -3.96
CA GLU A 246 -23.31 4.37 -3.46
C GLU A 246 -23.76 3.46 -4.60
N LEU A 247 -23.68 2.16 -4.37
CA LEU A 247 -23.97 1.12 -5.35
C LEU A 247 -25.23 0.36 -4.91
N GLN A 248 -26.25 0.40 -5.74
CA GLN A 248 -27.50 -0.34 -5.53
C GLN A 248 -27.31 -1.83 -5.87
N PRO A 249 -28.19 -2.75 -5.37
CA PRO A 249 -28.06 -4.18 -5.61
C PRO A 249 -28.17 -4.59 -7.09
N ASP A 250 -28.86 -3.78 -7.90
CA ASP A 250 -29.04 -3.98 -9.33
C ASP A 250 -27.99 -3.24 -10.20
N GLU A 251 -27.01 -2.63 -9.55
CA GLU A 251 -25.93 -1.91 -10.21
C GLU A 251 -24.60 -2.67 -10.11
N THR A 252 -23.79 -2.53 -11.14
CA THR A 252 -22.40 -3.00 -11.18
C THR A 252 -21.48 -1.82 -11.50
N LEU A 253 -20.50 -1.60 -10.66
CA LEU A 253 -19.42 -0.66 -10.90
C LEU A 253 -18.30 -1.37 -11.64
N ILE A 254 -17.90 -0.86 -12.80
CA ILE A 254 -16.77 -1.36 -13.59
C ILE A 254 -15.62 -0.38 -13.45
N VAL A 255 -14.45 -0.86 -13.07
CA VAL A 255 -13.28 -0.08 -12.73
C VAL A 255 -12.06 -0.56 -13.53
N ASP A 256 -11.32 0.39 -14.10
CA ASP A 256 -9.96 0.17 -14.61
C ASP A 256 -8.98 0.17 -13.44
N ASN A 257 -8.49 -0.99 -13.06
CA ASN A 257 -7.63 -1.17 -11.89
C ASN A 257 -6.22 -0.58 -12.05
N ALA A 258 -5.83 -0.20 -13.27
CA ALA A 258 -4.57 0.52 -13.50
C ALA A 258 -4.73 2.03 -13.28
N GLN A 259 -5.94 2.59 -13.45
CA GLN A 259 -6.18 4.02 -13.36
C GLN A 259 -6.88 4.44 -12.05
N VAL A 260 -7.51 3.50 -11.35
CA VAL A 260 -8.31 3.77 -10.15
C VAL A 260 -7.81 2.98 -8.96
N LEU A 261 -7.64 3.64 -7.84
CA LEU A 261 -7.49 2.99 -6.54
C LEU A 261 -8.87 2.80 -5.93
N LEU A 262 -9.17 1.56 -5.58
CA LEU A 262 -10.47 1.14 -5.05
C LEU A 262 -10.37 0.88 -3.56
N GLY A 263 -11.34 1.35 -2.79
CA GLY A 263 -11.46 1.11 -1.37
C GLY A 263 -12.92 1.08 -0.92
N ALA A 264 -13.14 1.00 0.38
CA ALA A 264 -14.49 1.04 0.93
C ALA A 264 -14.48 1.57 2.38
N PRO A 265 -15.47 2.38 2.79
CA PRO A 265 -15.60 2.80 4.19
C PRO A 265 -16.00 1.62 5.07
N ALA A 266 -15.77 1.70 6.38
CA ALA A 266 -16.40 0.78 7.32
C ALA A 266 -17.92 0.99 7.28
N GLN A 267 -18.66 -0.08 7.09
CA GLN A 267 -20.13 -0.05 7.03
C GLN A 267 -20.67 -1.37 7.51
N LYS A 268 -21.50 -1.33 8.57
CA LYS A 268 -22.15 -2.53 9.13
C LYS A 268 -23.05 -3.21 8.08
N ASP A 269 -23.03 -4.52 8.05
CA ASP A 269 -23.82 -5.37 7.13
C ASP A 269 -23.49 -5.13 5.63
N ARG A 270 -22.36 -4.47 5.32
CA ARG A 270 -21.88 -4.33 3.94
C ARG A 270 -21.28 -5.64 3.45
N ARG A 271 -21.67 -6.02 2.25
CA ARG A 271 -21.05 -7.12 1.50
C ARG A 271 -20.89 -6.72 0.05
N LEU A 272 -19.64 -6.46 -0.36
CA LEU A 272 -19.27 -6.18 -1.75
C LEU A 272 -18.62 -7.41 -2.35
N ARG A 273 -19.03 -7.79 -3.56
CA ARG A 273 -18.40 -8.83 -4.35
C ARG A 273 -17.62 -8.18 -5.48
N LEU A 274 -16.33 -8.48 -5.55
CA LEU A 274 -15.42 -8.03 -6.58
C LEU A 274 -15.11 -9.20 -7.51
N LYS A 275 -15.43 -9.07 -8.79
CA LYS A 275 -15.02 -9.99 -9.86
C LYS A 275 -13.84 -9.36 -10.60
N LEU A 276 -12.77 -10.11 -10.79
CA LEU A 276 -11.48 -9.63 -11.26
C LEU A 276 -11.20 -10.24 -12.63
N PHE A 277 -10.81 -9.40 -13.59
CA PHE A 277 -10.58 -9.78 -14.99
C PHE A 277 -9.25 -9.24 -15.52
N ASN A 278 -8.70 -9.97 -16.49
CA ASN A 278 -7.56 -9.53 -17.31
C ASN A 278 -7.99 -8.86 -18.59
#